data_d9eb41b798d9f868d51ae9ec3682afa8
#
_entry.id   d9eb41b798d9f868d51ae9ec3682afa8
#
_cell.length_a   1.000
_cell.length_b   1.000
_cell.length_c   1.000
_cell.angle_alpha   90.00
_cell.angle_beta   90.00
_cell.angle_gamma   90.00
#
_symmetry.space_group_name_H-M   'P 1'
#
loop_
_entity.id
_entity.type
_entity.pdbx_description
1 polymer ?
#
loop_
_entity_poly.entity_id
_entity_poly.type
_entity_poly.pdbx_seq_one_letter_code
_entity_poly.pdbx_strand_id
1 'polypeptide(L)'
;MFTYRGHPVTSINNTAWKNARKRTGLTQVRVHDLKHTFGRRLRAAGVSLETRKVLLGHRNGDITTHYSAPELEELVEAANRVCDSKSGKTPALIVLKQKAAATREASA
;
A
#
# COMPACT_ATOMS: atom_id res chain seq x y z
N MET A 1 -6.23 -19.62 8.27
CA MET A 1 -7.30 -20.00 7.32
C MET A 1 -8.47 -19.05 7.53
N PHE A 2 -9.00 -18.47 6.49
CA PHE A 2 -10.16 -17.57 6.58
C PHE A 2 -11.45 -18.34 6.43
N THR A 3 -12.43 -18.05 7.29
CA THR A 3 -13.76 -18.69 7.27
C THR A 3 -14.85 -17.64 7.05
N TYR A 4 -15.91 -18.04 6.36
CA TYR A 4 -17.13 -17.26 6.22
C TYR A 4 -18.33 -18.14 6.57
N ARG A 5 -19.15 -17.69 7.52
CA ARG A 5 -20.30 -18.45 8.02
C ARG A 5 -19.94 -19.89 8.48
N GLY A 6 -18.77 -20.04 9.12
CA GLY A 6 -18.28 -21.33 9.62
C GLY A 6 -17.67 -22.26 8.57
N HIS A 7 -17.60 -21.85 7.31
CA HIS A 7 -17.00 -22.65 6.22
C HIS A 7 -15.68 -22.04 5.74
N PRO A 8 -14.68 -22.85 5.36
CA PRO A 8 -13.44 -22.34 4.81
C PRO A 8 -13.69 -21.63 3.48
N VAL A 9 -13.05 -20.47 3.31
CA VAL A 9 -13.16 -19.67 2.09
C VAL A 9 -12.14 -20.18 1.07
N THR A 10 -12.60 -20.71 -0.05
CA THR A 10 -11.77 -21.18 -1.16
C THR A 10 -11.56 -20.08 -2.23
N SER A 11 -12.48 -19.12 -2.30
CA SER A 11 -12.40 -17.98 -3.21
C SER A 11 -12.91 -16.72 -2.54
N ILE A 12 -12.32 -15.58 -2.86
CA ILE A 12 -12.77 -14.30 -2.35
C ILE A 12 -13.91 -13.79 -3.24
N ASN A 13 -15.09 -13.62 -2.63
CA ASN A 13 -16.19 -12.90 -3.30
C ASN A 13 -15.81 -11.39 -3.31
N ASN A 14 -15.49 -10.88 -4.48
CA ASN A 14 -15.04 -9.51 -4.65
C ASN A 14 -16.14 -8.53 -5.05
N THR A 15 -17.41 -8.87 -4.81
CA THR A 15 -18.57 -7.99 -5.12
C THR A 15 -18.47 -6.64 -4.40
N ALA A 16 -18.12 -6.65 -3.11
CA ALA A 16 -17.93 -5.44 -2.33
C ALA A 16 -16.83 -4.54 -2.92
N TRP A 17 -15.73 -5.14 -3.35
CA TRP A 17 -14.62 -4.45 -4.02
C TRP A 17 -15.08 -3.83 -5.37
N LYS A 18 -15.80 -4.58 -6.18
CA LYS A 18 -16.34 -4.07 -7.45
C LYS A 18 -17.30 -2.90 -7.24
N ASN A 19 -18.19 -3.00 -6.25
CA ASN A 19 -19.12 -1.94 -5.91
C ASN A 19 -18.41 -0.69 -5.37
N ALA A 20 -17.40 -0.86 -4.53
CA ALA A 20 -16.59 0.24 -4.02
C ALA A 20 -15.89 0.99 -5.16
N ARG A 21 -15.30 0.28 -6.12
CA ARG A 21 -14.65 0.88 -7.29
C ARG A 21 -15.65 1.67 -8.16
N LYS A 22 -16.83 1.14 -8.37
CA LYS A 22 -17.89 1.85 -9.13
C LYS A 22 -18.30 3.14 -8.44
N ARG A 23 -18.51 3.10 -7.11
CA ARG A 23 -18.91 4.29 -6.33
C ARG A 23 -17.86 5.40 -6.34
N THR A 24 -16.59 5.03 -6.38
CA THR A 24 -15.47 6.00 -6.37
C THR A 24 -14.98 6.38 -7.76
N GLY A 25 -15.52 5.80 -8.83
CA GLY A 25 -15.04 6.02 -10.19
C GLY A 25 -13.67 5.39 -10.50
N LEU A 26 -13.19 4.50 -9.64
CA LEU A 26 -11.88 3.86 -9.76
C LEU A 26 -11.97 2.43 -10.35
N THR A 27 -12.71 2.27 -11.44
CA THR A 27 -12.99 0.96 -12.04
C THR A 27 -11.75 0.24 -12.57
N GLN A 28 -10.69 0.97 -12.86
CA GLN A 28 -9.42 0.43 -13.36
C GLN A 28 -8.48 -0.09 -12.26
N VAL A 29 -8.74 0.26 -10.99
CA VAL A 29 -7.88 -0.12 -9.87
C VAL A 29 -8.11 -1.58 -9.50
N ARG A 30 -7.04 -2.37 -9.46
CA ARG A 30 -7.03 -3.76 -9.02
C ARG A 30 -6.58 -3.86 -7.57
N VAL A 31 -6.91 -4.96 -6.89
CA VAL A 31 -6.42 -5.22 -5.52
C VAL A 31 -4.88 -5.22 -5.48
N HIS A 32 -4.23 -5.75 -6.51
CA HIS A 32 -2.76 -5.76 -6.60
C HIS A 32 -2.15 -4.35 -6.65
N ASP A 33 -2.86 -3.38 -7.20
CA ASP A 33 -2.41 -1.97 -7.24
C ASP A 33 -2.34 -1.35 -5.84
N LEU A 34 -3.14 -1.82 -4.88
CA LEU A 34 -3.05 -1.42 -3.49
C LEU A 34 -1.71 -1.85 -2.86
N LYS A 35 -1.24 -3.05 -3.19
CA LYS A 35 0.07 -3.54 -2.76
C LYS A 35 1.20 -2.65 -3.30
N HIS A 36 1.15 -2.28 -4.56
CA HIS A 36 2.10 -1.34 -5.17
C HIS A 36 2.05 0.05 -4.51
N THR A 37 0.86 0.54 -4.23
CA THR A 37 0.69 1.83 -3.54
C THR A 37 1.28 1.79 -2.15
N PHE A 38 1.04 0.72 -1.40
CA PHE A 38 1.65 0.53 -0.08
C PHE A 38 3.17 0.50 -0.15
N GLY A 39 3.74 -0.24 -1.10
CA GLY A 39 5.18 -0.29 -1.32
C GLY A 39 5.79 1.07 -1.65
N ARG A 40 5.11 1.88 -2.47
CA ARG A 40 5.55 3.25 -2.78
C ARG A 40 5.51 4.16 -1.55
N ARG A 41 4.48 4.06 -0.74
CA ARG A 41 4.35 4.83 0.50
C ARG A 41 5.42 4.46 1.51
N LEU A 42 5.73 3.17 1.67
CA LEU A 42 6.84 2.71 2.49
C LEU A 42 8.18 3.29 2.02
N ARG A 43 8.40 3.31 0.72
CA ARG A 43 9.61 3.92 0.14
C ARG A 43 9.67 5.42 0.42
N ALA A 44 8.58 6.12 0.24
CA ALA A 44 8.49 7.56 0.51
C ALA A 44 8.72 7.89 1.99
N ALA A 45 8.33 6.98 2.90
CA ALA A 45 8.56 7.09 4.33
C ALA A 45 10.00 6.73 4.77
N GLY A 46 10.89 6.40 3.84
CA GLY A 46 12.29 6.07 4.12
C GLY A 46 12.51 4.67 4.67
N VAL A 47 11.55 3.76 4.52
CA VAL A 47 11.67 2.36 4.97
C VAL A 47 12.67 1.62 4.08
N SER A 48 13.59 0.85 4.68
CA SER A 48 14.61 0.09 3.96
C SER A 48 14.01 -0.92 2.98
N LEU A 49 14.76 -1.29 1.94
CA LEU A 49 14.31 -2.26 0.95
C LEU A 49 13.97 -3.62 1.58
N GLU A 50 14.78 -4.08 2.54
CA GLU A 50 14.59 -5.35 3.22
C GLU A 50 13.31 -5.36 4.03
N THR A 51 13.10 -4.34 4.86
CA THR A 51 11.87 -4.18 5.64
C THR A 51 10.63 -4.10 4.74
N ARG A 52 10.74 -3.41 3.61
CA ARG A 52 9.64 -3.35 2.62
C ARG A 52 9.32 -4.71 2.01
N LYS A 53 10.32 -5.52 1.69
CA LYS A 53 10.12 -6.88 1.17
C LYS A 53 9.36 -7.75 2.16
N VAL A 54 9.70 -7.66 3.44
CA VAL A 54 9.02 -8.37 4.51
C VAL A 54 7.56 -7.92 4.62
N LEU A 55 7.32 -6.60 4.73
CA LEU A 55 5.97 -6.05 4.87
C LEU A 55 5.08 -6.34 3.65
N LEU A 56 5.65 -6.43 2.46
CA LEU A 56 4.92 -6.75 1.23
C LEU A 56 4.73 -8.27 1.03
N GLY A 57 5.28 -9.10 1.91
CA GLY A 57 5.19 -10.55 1.81
C GLY A 57 5.92 -11.12 0.61
N HIS A 58 7.01 -10.49 0.16
CA HIS A 58 7.83 -11.05 -0.89
C HIS A 58 8.56 -12.29 -0.37
N ARG A 59 8.47 -13.41 -1.11
CA ARG A 59 9.24 -14.61 -0.80
C ARG A 59 10.72 -14.31 -1.02
N ASN A 60 11.49 -14.32 0.07
CA ASN A 60 12.93 -14.45 0.00
C ASN A 60 13.27 -15.95 0.05
N GLY A 61 14.25 -16.39 -0.70
CA GLY A 61 14.67 -17.79 -0.72
C GLY A 61 15.20 -18.34 0.61
N ASP A 62 15.50 -17.47 1.57
CA ASP A 62 15.88 -17.82 2.94
C ASP A 62 14.70 -17.63 3.88
N ILE A 63 14.16 -18.73 4.36
CA ILE A 63 12.80 -18.81 4.88
C ILE A 63 12.71 -18.94 6.39
N THR A 64 13.76 -18.89 7.12
CA THR A 64 13.69 -19.14 8.56
C THR A 64 13.95 -17.87 9.37
N THR A 65 13.25 -16.82 9.07
CA THR A 65 13.20 -15.67 9.95
C THR A 65 12.04 -15.80 10.93
N HIS A 66 12.31 -16.49 12.03
CA HIS A 66 11.55 -16.24 13.25
C HIS A 66 11.90 -14.82 13.70
N TYR A 67 10.98 -13.89 13.49
CA TYR A 67 11.18 -12.50 13.92
C TYR A 67 11.27 -12.43 15.45
N SER A 68 12.32 -11.80 15.95
CA SER A 68 12.41 -11.44 17.36
C SER A 68 11.40 -10.32 17.68
N ALA A 69 11.06 -10.16 18.97
CA ALA A 69 10.15 -9.09 19.38
C ALA A 69 10.62 -7.68 18.95
N PRO A 70 11.92 -7.31 19.05
CA PRO A 70 12.42 -6.03 18.51
C PRO A 70 12.23 -5.87 17.00
N GLU A 71 12.37 -6.94 16.23
CA GLU A 71 12.14 -6.91 14.77
C GLU A 71 10.66 -6.71 14.44
N LEU A 72 9.75 -7.28 15.21
CA LEU A 72 8.31 -7.04 15.07
C LEU A 72 7.94 -5.60 15.38
N GLU A 73 8.52 -5.00 16.40
CA GLU A 73 8.33 -3.58 16.73
C GLU A 73 8.80 -2.67 15.58
N GLU A 74 9.97 -2.96 15.02
CA GLU A 74 10.48 -2.24 13.86
C GLU A 74 9.54 -2.34 12.65
N LEU A 75 8.99 -3.52 12.38
CA LEU A 75 8.05 -3.73 11.28
C LEU A 75 6.75 -2.94 11.50
N VAL A 76 6.23 -2.95 12.71
CA VAL A 76 5.01 -2.19 13.07
C VAL A 76 5.27 -0.69 12.95
N GLU A 77 6.39 -0.19 13.46
CA GLU A 77 6.76 1.21 13.34
C GLU A 77 6.92 1.64 11.86
N ALA A 78 7.60 0.82 11.06
CA ALA A 78 7.76 1.07 9.63
C ALA A 78 6.41 1.11 8.89
N ALA A 79 5.50 0.20 9.22
CA ALA A 79 4.15 0.20 8.64
C ALA A 79 3.35 1.45 9.05
N ASN A 80 3.48 1.90 10.29
CA ASN A 80 2.80 3.09 10.81
C ASN A 80 3.30 4.39 10.16
N ARG A 81 4.56 4.46 9.75
CA ARG A 81 5.10 5.63 9.02
C ARG A 81 4.33 5.95 7.74
N VAL A 82 3.70 4.95 7.12
CA VAL A 82 2.86 5.14 5.93
C VAL A 82 1.62 5.98 6.23
N CYS A 83 1.14 5.93 7.46
CA CYS A 83 -0.06 6.64 7.92
C CYS A 83 0.20 8.09 8.32
N ASP A 84 1.47 8.51 8.45
CA ASP A 84 1.81 9.88 8.75
C ASP A 84 1.36 10.82 7.64
N SER A 85 0.76 11.93 8.01
CA SER A 85 0.22 12.93 7.07
C SER A 85 1.28 13.49 6.12
N LYS A 86 2.55 13.44 6.51
CA LYS A 86 3.70 13.84 5.68
C LYS A 86 4.13 12.77 4.68
N SER A 87 3.91 11.50 5.00
CA SER A 87 4.32 10.38 4.14
C SER A 87 3.34 10.06 3.01
N GLY A 88 2.12 10.59 3.09
CA GLY A 88 1.08 10.40 2.07
C GLY A 88 1.32 11.14 0.75
N LYS A 89 2.32 12.03 0.71
CA LYS A 89 2.69 12.76 -0.50
C LYS A 89 3.85 12.06 -1.19
N THR A 90 3.54 11.17 -2.12
CA THR A 90 4.60 10.65 -3.00
C THR A 90 5.18 11.79 -3.84
N PRO A 91 6.49 11.82 -4.08
CA PRO A 91 7.11 12.85 -4.92
C PRO A 91 6.43 13.03 -6.28
N ALA A 92 5.93 11.95 -6.86
CA ALA A 92 5.19 11.98 -8.11
C ALA A 92 3.86 12.76 -8.02
N LEU A 93 3.11 12.63 -6.92
CA LEU A 93 1.89 13.39 -6.70
C LEU A 93 2.15 14.89 -6.46
N ILE A 94 3.26 15.23 -5.82
CA ILE A 94 3.68 16.62 -5.64
C ILE A 94 4.01 17.25 -7.00
N VAL A 95 4.76 16.56 -7.85
CA VAL A 95 5.12 17.04 -9.20
C VAL A 95 3.88 17.23 -10.06
N LEU A 96 2.93 16.30 -10.02
CA LEU A 96 1.67 16.43 -10.77
C LEU A 96 0.81 17.60 -10.30
N LYS A 97 0.73 17.84 -8.99
CA LYS A 97 0.03 19.00 -8.44
C LYS A 97 0.69 20.31 -8.82
N GLN A 98 2.00 20.39 -8.80
CA GLN A 98 2.75 21.58 -9.22
C GLN A 98 2.56 21.86 -10.71
N LYS A 99 2.59 20.84 -11.57
CA LYS A 99 2.30 20.97 -13.01
C LYS A 99 0.87 21.46 -13.25
N ALA A 100 -0.12 20.92 -12.57
CA ALA A 100 -1.50 21.33 -12.71
C ALA A 100 -1.71 22.79 -12.27
N ALA A 101 -1.08 23.23 -11.18
CA ALA A 101 -1.11 24.61 -10.70
C ALA A 101 -0.43 25.56 -11.70
N ALA A 102 0.75 25.21 -12.23
CA ALA A 102 1.47 26.00 -13.25
C ALA A 102 0.66 26.13 -14.55
N THR A 103 -0.03 25.07 -15.00
CA THR A 103 -0.90 25.12 -16.18
C THR A 103 -2.12 26.00 -15.96
N ARG A 104 -2.71 26.05 -14.75
CA ARG A 104 -3.82 26.94 -14.41
C ARG A 104 -3.39 28.41 -14.39
N GLU A 105 -2.22 28.73 -13.90
CA GLU A 105 -1.67 30.09 -13.90
C GLU A 105 -1.31 30.57 -15.31
N ALA A 106 -0.83 29.66 -16.17
CA ALA A 106 -0.49 29.99 -17.56
C ALA A 106 -1.72 30.18 -18.47
N SER A 107 -2.89 29.67 -18.09
CA SER A 107 -4.15 29.81 -18.85
C SER A 107 -5.06 30.94 -18.35
N ALA A 108 -4.63 31.65 -17.32
CA ALA A 108 -5.27 32.88 -16.86
C ALA A 108 -4.57 34.07 -17.50
#